data_674669befcd03a8fab3c5f05d66ffa88
#
_entry.id   674669befcd03a8fab3c5f05d66ffa88
#
_cell.length_a   1.000
_cell.length_b   1.000
_cell.length_c   1.000
_cell.angle_alpha   90.00
_cell.angle_beta   90.00
_cell.angle_gamma   90.00
#
_symmetry.space_group_name_H-M   'P 1'
#
loop_
_entity.id
_entity.type
_entity.pdbx_description
1 polymer ?
#
loop_
_entity_poly.entity_id
_entity_poly.type
_entity_poly.pdbx_seq_one_letter_code
_entity_poly.pdbx_strand_id
1 'polypeptide(L)'
;MFRGFKLSSIVSKYSINMTTNTSNLTPLNFIKEQVKGRNVFQTKVLLPKEHILKSISFKYNENNEIVDIENKESLFRGKIVCSSFVIKDPKLIGKINKSFSSTGDLLKITGYPCIVGNDENNHKKILLSPEIKKVEDLSEEFQQFLKDEELILNAENNLFEQHVLVFDYSYWNVQEVISTVLPSVLKSDSMDVTDGIVESPVSYSVTGDIAHLNLRSQFNDARFLIGRILIDKLPGLNKIVNKMKTIETQFRTFAMEVIASRFEPYPKTSLPEDMNKDPSFEHYFRCQHKESNCIFTLDFSKVYWNSRLQTEHDRLINTFKKNELVIDVMAGIGPFSCPSGKKGVFVLSNDLNPSSYEYMQKNVENNNVKNYVQCTNLDGTDL
;
A
#
# COMPACT_ATOMS: atom_id res chain seq x y z
N MET A 1 8.23 8.95 13.05
CA MET A 1 9.47 9.05 12.25
C MET A 1 9.55 7.79 11.40
N PHE A 2 8.88 7.78 10.24
CA PHE A 2 8.91 6.66 9.32
C PHE A 2 10.15 6.78 8.44
N ARG A 3 11.13 5.92 8.65
CA ARG A 3 12.28 5.80 7.75
C ARG A 3 11.88 5.00 6.51
N GLY A 4 12.15 5.60 5.37
CA GLY A 4 11.76 5.19 4.05
C GLY A 4 12.05 3.73 3.69
N PHE A 5 11.04 3.08 3.18
CA PHE A 5 11.20 1.94 2.30
C PHE A 5 11.88 2.43 1.02
N LYS A 6 12.98 1.78 0.64
CA LYS A 6 13.67 2.06 -0.61
C LYS A 6 12.77 1.72 -1.79
N LEU A 7 12.17 2.72 -2.38
CA LEU A 7 11.44 2.67 -3.67
C LEU A 7 12.36 2.31 -4.86
N SER A 8 13.66 2.12 -4.63
CA SER A 8 14.66 1.90 -5.69
C SER A 8 14.51 0.58 -6.46
N SER A 9 13.77 -0.40 -5.96
CA SER A 9 13.63 -1.70 -6.63
C SER A 9 12.38 -1.83 -7.51
N ILE A 10 11.43 -0.90 -7.41
CA ILE A 10 10.17 -0.94 -8.18
C ILE A 10 10.31 -0.15 -9.48
N VAL A 11 11.09 0.92 -9.48
CA VAL A 11 11.25 1.81 -10.65
C VAL A 11 12.08 1.16 -11.77
N SER A 12 13.01 0.23 -11.45
CA SER A 12 13.83 -0.45 -12.46
C SER A 12 13.08 -1.49 -13.32
N LYS A 13 11.87 -1.88 -12.94
CA LYS A 13 11.06 -2.84 -13.71
C LYS A 13 10.18 -2.23 -14.80
N TYR A 14 10.12 -0.91 -14.90
CA TYR A 14 9.24 -0.23 -15.86
C TYR A 14 9.92 0.33 -17.10
N SER A 15 11.20 -0.04 -17.37
CA SER A 15 11.75 0.05 -18.73
C SER A 15 11.18 -1.07 -19.58
N ILE A 16 9.88 -1.04 -19.83
CA ILE A 16 9.23 -2.02 -20.71
C ILE A 16 9.56 -1.64 -22.13
N ASN A 17 10.09 -2.58 -22.90
CA ASN A 17 10.27 -2.50 -24.35
C ASN A 17 9.02 -1.88 -25.01
N MET A 18 9.18 -0.66 -25.54
CA MET A 18 8.11 0.11 -26.15
C MET A 18 7.81 -0.37 -27.57
N THR A 19 7.35 -1.60 -27.73
CA THR A 19 6.65 -2.02 -28.94
C THR A 19 5.12 -2.01 -28.79
N THR A 20 4.61 -1.49 -27.66
CA THR A 20 3.16 -1.40 -27.43
C THR A 20 2.58 -0.20 -28.18
N ASN A 21 1.56 -0.49 -28.96
CA ASN A 21 0.74 0.45 -29.70
C ASN A 21 0.31 1.64 -28.82
N THR A 22 0.99 2.78 -28.93
CA THR A 22 0.78 3.99 -28.09
C THR A 22 -0.48 4.78 -28.49
N SER A 23 -1.21 4.34 -29.53
CA SER A 23 -2.35 5.06 -30.10
C SER A 23 -3.56 5.17 -29.17
N ASN A 24 -3.69 4.28 -28.17
CA ASN A 24 -4.87 4.19 -27.28
C ASN A 24 -4.63 4.80 -25.88
N LEU A 25 -3.61 5.63 -25.69
CA LEU A 25 -3.33 6.26 -24.41
C LEU A 25 -4.18 7.52 -24.22
N THR A 26 -4.88 7.62 -23.08
CA THR A 26 -5.67 8.81 -22.74
C THR A 26 -4.74 9.99 -22.37
N PRO A 27 -5.08 11.24 -22.76
CA PRO A 27 -4.39 12.43 -22.27
C PRO A 27 -4.62 12.58 -20.76
N LEU A 28 -3.57 12.91 -20.02
CA LEU A 28 -3.62 13.22 -18.60
C LEU A 28 -3.44 14.72 -18.37
N ASN A 29 -4.10 15.24 -17.34
CA ASN A 29 -3.96 16.62 -16.90
C ASN A 29 -2.98 16.73 -15.74
N PHE A 30 -2.44 17.92 -15.52
CA PHE A 30 -1.54 18.23 -14.42
C PHE A 30 -2.16 19.21 -13.44
N ILE A 31 -1.88 19.01 -12.16
CA ILE A 31 -2.04 20.06 -11.14
C ILE A 31 -0.65 20.43 -10.62
N LYS A 32 -0.36 21.72 -10.53
CA LYS A 32 0.79 22.26 -9.80
C LYS A 32 0.38 22.44 -8.34
N GLU A 33 0.91 21.60 -7.44
CA GLU A 33 0.72 21.77 -6.01
C GLU A 33 1.94 22.46 -5.39
N GLN A 34 1.69 23.57 -4.67
CA GLN A 34 2.71 24.23 -3.86
C GLN A 34 2.79 23.53 -2.51
N VAL A 35 3.90 22.85 -2.23
CA VAL A 35 4.11 22.23 -0.92
C VAL A 35 4.49 23.32 0.07
N LYS A 36 3.64 23.58 1.06
CA LYS A 36 3.88 24.56 2.13
C LYS A 36 5.25 24.36 2.77
N GLY A 37 6.12 25.38 2.71
CA GLY A 37 7.39 25.46 3.40
C GLY A 37 8.63 25.01 2.63
N ARG A 38 8.50 24.53 1.39
CA ARG A 38 9.62 24.34 0.46
C ARG A 38 9.20 24.89 -0.91
N ASN A 39 10.01 25.71 -1.54
CA ASN A 39 9.78 26.21 -2.89
C ASN A 39 9.87 25.09 -3.97
N VAL A 40 9.21 23.98 -3.73
CA VAL A 40 9.22 22.81 -4.62
C VAL A 40 7.82 22.64 -5.16
N PHE A 41 7.64 22.98 -6.43
CA PHE A 41 6.41 22.66 -7.16
C PHE A 41 6.43 21.16 -7.50
N GLN A 42 5.49 20.42 -6.92
CA GLN A 42 5.26 19.03 -7.33
C GLN A 42 4.12 19.02 -8.35
N THR A 43 4.35 18.43 -9.51
CA THR A 43 3.30 18.23 -10.51
C THR A 43 2.60 16.91 -10.22
N LYS A 44 1.34 16.99 -9.86
CA LYS A 44 0.49 15.80 -9.67
C LYS A 44 -0.29 15.55 -10.96
N VAL A 45 -0.19 14.33 -11.47
CA VAL A 45 -0.98 13.91 -12.62
C VAL A 45 -2.40 13.61 -12.15
N LEU A 46 -3.40 14.13 -12.87
CA LEU A 46 -4.81 13.90 -12.57
C LEU A 46 -5.35 12.71 -13.35
N LEU A 47 -6.08 11.86 -12.66
CA LEU A 47 -6.90 10.83 -13.29
C LEU A 47 -7.96 11.47 -14.20
N PRO A 48 -8.17 10.95 -15.42
CA PRO A 48 -9.23 11.38 -16.32
C PRO A 48 -10.60 10.81 -15.86
N LYS A 49 -11.11 11.29 -14.72
CA LYS A 49 -12.30 10.75 -14.03
C LYS A 49 -13.52 10.60 -14.96
N GLU A 50 -13.81 11.61 -15.75
CA GLU A 50 -14.96 11.55 -16.66
C GLU A 50 -14.83 10.46 -17.74
N HIS A 51 -13.62 10.25 -18.25
CA HIS A 51 -13.36 9.17 -19.21
C HIS A 51 -13.54 7.80 -18.53
N ILE A 52 -13.01 7.64 -17.31
CA ILE A 52 -13.14 6.41 -16.53
C ILE A 52 -14.61 6.09 -16.27
N LEU A 53 -15.38 7.05 -15.76
CA LEU A 53 -16.80 6.86 -15.47
C LEU A 53 -17.65 6.48 -16.69
N LYS A 54 -17.28 6.98 -17.88
CA LYS A 54 -17.99 6.66 -19.13
C LYS A 54 -17.62 5.32 -19.75
N SER A 55 -16.45 4.78 -19.44
CA SER A 55 -15.85 3.64 -20.15
C SER A 55 -15.58 2.44 -19.25
N ILE A 56 -15.89 2.52 -17.95
CA ILE A 56 -15.64 1.45 -16.99
C ILE A 56 -16.55 0.25 -17.26
N SER A 57 -15.95 -0.95 -17.23
CA SER A 57 -16.65 -2.22 -17.21
C SER A 57 -16.24 -3.04 -16.00
N PHE A 58 -17.18 -3.81 -15.46
CA PHE A 58 -16.97 -4.59 -14.22
C PHE A 58 -17.10 -6.07 -14.48
N LYS A 59 -16.32 -6.85 -13.74
CA LYS A 59 -16.51 -8.30 -13.59
C LYS A 59 -17.46 -8.57 -12.45
N TYR A 60 -18.32 -9.55 -12.65
CA TYR A 60 -19.32 -9.98 -11.68
C TYR A 60 -19.07 -11.42 -11.26
N ASN A 61 -19.41 -11.75 -10.01
CA ASN A 61 -19.47 -13.13 -9.54
C ASN A 61 -20.85 -13.78 -9.89
N GLU A 62 -21.03 -15.02 -9.45
CA GLU A 62 -22.28 -15.79 -9.68
C GLU A 62 -23.51 -15.15 -9.03
N ASN A 63 -23.33 -14.35 -8.01
CA ASN A 63 -24.40 -13.61 -7.31
C ASN A 63 -24.67 -12.22 -7.92
N ASN A 64 -24.08 -11.93 -9.08
CA ASN A 64 -24.18 -10.62 -9.75
C ASN A 64 -23.57 -9.45 -8.90
N GLU A 65 -22.60 -9.75 -8.05
CA GLU A 65 -21.86 -8.75 -7.28
C GLU A 65 -20.59 -8.33 -8.02
N ILE A 66 -20.23 -7.05 -7.96
CA ILE A 66 -19.04 -6.51 -8.62
C ILE A 66 -17.78 -6.95 -7.86
N VAL A 67 -16.90 -7.69 -8.55
CA VAL A 67 -15.68 -8.24 -7.96
C VAL A 67 -14.39 -7.64 -8.49
N ASP A 68 -14.38 -7.05 -9.68
CA ASP A 68 -13.17 -6.40 -10.25
C ASP A 68 -13.57 -5.40 -11.36
N ILE A 69 -12.60 -4.61 -11.79
CA ILE A 69 -12.68 -3.79 -13.00
C ILE A 69 -12.11 -4.61 -14.16
N GLU A 70 -12.95 -4.90 -15.15
CA GLU A 70 -12.55 -5.76 -16.26
C GLU A 70 -11.46 -5.14 -17.14
N ASN A 71 -11.60 -3.85 -17.46
CA ASN A 71 -10.73 -3.12 -18.36
C ASN A 71 -9.74 -2.19 -17.66
N LYS A 72 -9.35 -2.48 -16.40
CA LYS A 72 -8.54 -1.58 -15.56
C LYS A 72 -7.21 -1.15 -16.21
N GLU A 73 -6.52 -2.07 -16.90
CA GLU A 73 -5.21 -1.77 -17.50
C GLU A 73 -5.30 -0.75 -18.64
N SER A 74 -6.33 -0.79 -19.45
CA SER A 74 -6.57 0.20 -20.52
C SER A 74 -7.21 1.48 -19.99
N LEU A 75 -8.14 1.34 -19.04
CA LEU A 75 -8.93 2.43 -18.47
C LEU A 75 -8.06 3.46 -17.72
N PHE A 76 -7.10 2.98 -16.93
CA PHE A 76 -6.20 3.81 -16.12
C PHE A 76 -4.91 4.18 -16.86
N ARG A 77 -4.79 3.83 -18.13
CA ARG A 77 -3.62 4.11 -18.95
C ARG A 77 -3.64 5.51 -19.53
N GLY A 78 -2.50 6.20 -19.40
CA GLY A 78 -2.32 7.51 -19.97
C GLY A 78 -0.87 7.78 -20.34
N LYS A 79 -0.61 8.84 -21.10
CA LYS A 79 0.74 9.25 -21.48
C LYS A 79 0.96 10.74 -21.28
N ILE A 80 2.21 11.07 -20.96
CA ILE A 80 2.72 12.44 -20.99
C ILE A 80 3.98 12.43 -21.82
N VAL A 81 4.08 13.41 -22.73
CA VAL A 81 5.28 13.61 -23.54
C VAL A 81 6.07 14.76 -22.94
N CYS A 82 7.32 14.52 -22.59
CA CYS A 82 8.25 15.53 -22.12
C CYS A 82 9.52 15.54 -22.99
N SER A 83 10.27 16.62 -22.92
CA SER A 83 11.59 16.71 -23.53
C SER A 83 12.62 16.01 -22.64
N SER A 84 13.65 15.45 -23.23
CA SER A 84 14.77 14.83 -22.52
C SER A 84 16.07 15.09 -23.28
N PHE A 85 17.19 15.00 -22.58
CA PHE A 85 18.52 15.00 -23.21
C PHE A 85 19.45 14.02 -22.51
N VAL A 86 20.45 13.53 -23.27
CA VAL A 86 21.37 12.49 -22.80
C VAL A 86 22.60 13.12 -22.15
N ILE A 87 22.98 12.63 -20.99
CA ILE A 87 24.23 12.95 -20.30
C ILE A 87 25.18 11.77 -20.34
N LYS A 88 26.39 12.02 -20.89
CA LYS A 88 27.47 11.03 -20.98
C LYS A 88 28.33 10.99 -19.72
N ASP A 89 28.59 12.15 -19.10
CA ASP A 89 29.39 12.24 -17.87
C ASP A 89 28.52 12.13 -16.61
N PRO A 90 28.65 11.06 -15.84
CA PRO A 90 27.89 10.87 -14.60
C PRO A 90 28.10 11.97 -13.54
N LYS A 91 29.23 12.69 -13.58
CA LYS A 91 29.54 13.77 -12.63
C LYS A 91 28.58 14.96 -12.79
N LEU A 92 28.08 15.20 -13.99
CA LEU A 92 27.12 16.28 -14.27
C LEU A 92 25.75 16.01 -13.67
N ILE A 93 25.37 14.76 -13.50
CA ILE A 93 24.07 14.37 -12.92
C ILE A 93 23.89 14.95 -11.52
N GLY A 94 24.93 14.83 -10.68
CA GLY A 94 24.91 15.38 -9.31
C GLY A 94 24.79 16.91 -9.30
N LYS A 95 25.51 17.58 -10.20
CA LYS A 95 25.47 19.05 -10.37
C LYS A 95 24.06 19.48 -10.81
N ILE A 96 23.50 18.85 -11.85
CA ILE A 96 22.17 19.19 -12.38
C ILE A 96 21.11 19.01 -11.29
N ASN A 97 21.09 17.89 -10.62
CA ASN A 97 20.10 17.61 -9.59
C ASN A 97 20.18 18.60 -8.42
N LYS A 98 21.40 18.95 -8.00
CA LYS A 98 21.63 19.90 -6.90
C LYS A 98 21.22 21.33 -7.28
N SER A 99 21.58 21.78 -8.48
CA SER A 99 21.41 23.18 -8.90
C SER A 99 19.99 23.44 -9.43
N PHE A 100 19.38 22.50 -10.15
CA PHE A 100 18.14 22.73 -10.89
C PHE A 100 16.91 21.96 -10.38
N SER A 101 17.02 21.26 -9.25
CA SER A 101 15.85 20.60 -8.64
C SER A 101 14.77 21.60 -8.16
N SER A 102 15.08 22.87 -8.01
CA SER A 102 14.15 23.92 -7.56
C SER A 102 13.67 24.87 -8.65
N THR A 103 14.32 24.92 -9.83
CA THR A 103 14.02 25.92 -10.88
C THR A 103 12.73 25.65 -11.65
N GLY A 104 12.24 24.41 -11.66
CA GLY A 104 11.07 24.02 -12.47
C GLY A 104 11.43 23.43 -13.82
N ASP A 105 12.69 23.43 -14.22
CA ASP A 105 13.17 22.90 -15.49
C ASP A 105 13.08 21.38 -15.55
N LEU A 106 13.42 20.70 -14.44
CA LEU A 106 13.40 19.24 -14.37
C LEU A 106 11.99 18.70 -14.17
N LEU A 107 11.75 17.49 -14.68
CA LEU A 107 10.51 16.76 -14.46
C LEU A 107 10.24 16.55 -12.97
N LYS A 108 9.08 16.97 -12.49
CA LYS A 108 8.63 16.81 -11.11
C LYS A 108 7.27 16.13 -11.05
N ILE A 109 7.25 14.85 -11.41
CA ILE A 109 6.05 14.02 -11.30
C ILE A 109 6.22 13.07 -10.11
N THR A 110 5.23 13.03 -9.23
CA THR A 110 5.23 12.11 -8.09
C THR A 110 5.38 10.68 -8.58
N GLY A 111 6.36 9.93 -8.03
CA GLY A 111 6.61 8.54 -8.39
C GLY A 111 7.49 8.33 -9.62
N TYR A 112 7.87 9.39 -10.36
CA TYR A 112 8.79 9.30 -11.49
C TYR A 112 10.08 10.10 -11.23
N PRO A 113 11.26 9.47 -11.41
CA PRO A 113 12.53 10.18 -11.32
C PRO A 113 12.73 11.06 -12.57
N CYS A 114 13.32 12.24 -12.38
CA CYS A 114 13.73 13.09 -13.51
C CYS A 114 14.99 12.57 -14.22
N ILE A 115 15.67 11.56 -13.69
CA ILE A 115 16.86 10.93 -14.24
C ILE A 115 16.61 9.47 -14.47
N VAL A 116 16.64 9.02 -15.70
CA VAL A 116 16.39 7.64 -16.11
C VAL A 116 17.58 7.03 -16.85
N GLY A 117 17.65 5.71 -16.93
CA GLY A 117 18.62 5.02 -17.77
C GLY A 117 18.36 5.30 -19.25
N ASN A 118 19.42 5.31 -20.05
CA ASN A 118 19.33 5.25 -21.50
C ASN A 118 19.72 3.83 -21.92
N ASP A 119 18.80 3.10 -22.53
CA ASP A 119 18.95 1.66 -22.82
C ASP A 119 20.08 1.35 -23.84
N GLU A 120 20.50 2.34 -24.64
CA GLU A 120 21.44 2.09 -25.73
C GLU A 120 22.92 2.14 -25.32
N ASN A 121 23.32 2.89 -24.29
CA ASN A 121 24.76 3.14 -24.02
C ASN A 121 25.13 3.29 -22.54
N ASN A 122 24.34 2.80 -21.60
CA ASN A 122 24.54 3.01 -20.15
C ASN A 122 24.67 4.50 -19.72
N HIS A 123 24.26 5.41 -20.59
CA HIS A 123 24.17 6.84 -20.29
C HIS A 123 22.89 7.14 -19.47
N LYS A 124 22.75 8.37 -19.02
CA LYS A 124 21.53 8.83 -18.33
C LYS A 124 20.78 9.85 -19.18
N LYS A 125 19.45 9.79 -19.14
CA LYS A 125 18.56 10.81 -19.69
C LYS A 125 18.06 11.70 -18.57
N ILE A 126 18.12 12.99 -18.77
CA ILE A 126 17.47 13.99 -17.92
C ILE A 126 16.11 14.30 -18.54
N LEU A 127 15.07 14.13 -17.76
CA LEU A 127 13.69 14.44 -18.16
C LEU A 127 13.36 15.87 -17.72
N LEU A 128 12.84 16.66 -18.63
CA LEU A 128 12.47 18.05 -18.42
C LEU A 128 10.97 18.17 -18.13
N SER A 129 10.58 19.29 -17.53
CA SER A 129 9.17 19.64 -17.38
C SER A 129 8.44 19.56 -18.73
N PRO A 130 7.19 19.04 -18.79
CA PRO A 130 6.43 18.94 -20.03
C PRO A 130 6.19 20.27 -20.73
N GLU A 131 6.38 21.38 -20.03
CA GLU A 131 6.29 22.75 -20.58
C GLU A 131 7.53 23.13 -21.40
N ILE A 132 8.69 22.50 -21.13
CA ILE A 132 9.97 22.75 -21.82
C ILE A 132 9.99 21.97 -23.14
N LYS A 133 10.03 22.69 -24.27
CA LYS A 133 10.07 22.09 -25.60
C LYS A 133 11.36 22.38 -26.35
N LYS A 134 12.03 23.47 -26.02
CA LYS A 134 13.25 23.95 -26.63
C LYS A 134 14.17 24.56 -25.57
N VAL A 135 15.42 24.78 -25.91
CA VAL A 135 16.46 25.28 -24.98
C VAL A 135 16.08 26.63 -24.37
N GLU A 136 15.45 27.49 -25.14
CA GLU A 136 15.01 28.82 -24.71
C GLU A 136 13.90 28.81 -23.67
N ASP A 137 13.21 27.67 -23.51
CA ASP A 137 12.17 27.48 -22.47
C ASP A 137 12.76 27.16 -21.09
N LEU A 138 14.07 26.83 -21.02
CA LEU A 138 14.80 26.61 -19.78
C LEU A 138 15.07 27.91 -19.04
N SER A 139 15.28 27.83 -17.71
CA SER A 139 15.78 28.96 -16.93
C SER A 139 17.14 29.47 -17.46
N GLU A 140 17.41 30.77 -17.31
CA GLU A 140 18.66 31.38 -17.78
C GLU A 140 19.89 30.68 -17.17
N GLU A 141 19.81 30.31 -15.88
CA GLU A 141 20.88 29.59 -15.18
C GLU A 141 21.11 28.22 -15.80
N PHE A 142 20.05 27.50 -16.22
CA PHE A 142 20.22 26.19 -16.82
C PHE A 142 20.75 26.30 -18.25
N GLN A 143 20.30 27.28 -19.03
CA GLN A 143 20.86 27.57 -20.35
C GLN A 143 22.36 27.84 -20.28
N GLN A 144 22.80 28.69 -19.32
CA GLN A 144 24.19 28.99 -19.09
C GLN A 144 25.01 27.79 -18.71
N PHE A 145 24.49 26.94 -17.78
CA PHE A 145 25.11 25.66 -17.40
C PHE A 145 25.34 24.74 -18.59
N LEU A 146 24.34 24.62 -19.49
CA LEU A 146 24.46 23.77 -20.68
C LEU A 146 25.56 24.30 -21.66
N LYS A 147 25.76 25.61 -21.71
CA LYS A 147 26.86 26.24 -22.51
C LYS A 147 28.23 25.99 -21.85
N ASP A 148 28.34 26.22 -20.54
CA ASP A 148 29.58 26.09 -19.78
C ASP A 148 30.12 24.66 -19.75
N GLU A 149 29.24 23.68 -19.73
CA GLU A 149 29.59 22.25 -19.77
C GLU A 149 29.65 21.71 -21.23
N GLU A 150 29.63 22.58 -22.23
CA GLU A 150 29.73 22.25 -23.67
C GLU A 150 28.69 21.22 -24.16
N LEU A 151 27.54 21.15 -23.51
CA LEU A 151 26.45 20.25 -23.88
C LEU A 151 25.66 20.77 -25.09
N ILE A 152 25.73 22.08 -25.37
CA ILE A 152 25.18 22.75 -26.54
C ILE A 152 26.36 23.29 -27.37
N LEU A 153 26.70 22.63 -28.44
CA LEU A 153 27.80 23.07 -29.31
C LEU A 153 27.38 24.05 -30.40
N ASN A 154 26.13 24.00 -30.87
CA ASN A 154 25.56 24.94 -31.86
C ASN A 154 24.04 25.04 -31.71
N ALA A 155 23.47 26.19 -32.05
CA ALA A 155 22.01 26.44 -31.99
C ALA A 155 21.16 25.54 -32.93
N GLU A 156 21.79 24.85 -33.87
CA GLU A 156 21.12 23.94 -34.83
C GLU A 156 21.00 22.48 -34.37
N ASN A 157 21.74 22.10 -33.35
CA ASN A 157 21.60 20.72 -32.80
C ASN A 157 20.40 20.63 -31.89
N ASN A 158 19.42 19.83 -32.32
CA ASN A 158 18.24 19.51 -31.52
C ASN A 158 18.68 18.65 -30.31
N LEU A 159 19.10 19.31 -29.23
CA LEU A 159 19.60 18.66 -28.01
C LEU A 159 18.53 17.76 -27.40
N PHE A 160 17.25 18.12 -27.59
CA PHE A 160 16.13 17.46 -26.93
C PHE A 160 15.53 16.36 -27.78
N GLU A 161 15.38 15.20 -27.15
CA GLU A 161 14.61 14.08 -27.65
C GLU A 161 13.24 14.05 -26.94
N GLN A 162 12.24 13.50 -27.59
CA GLN A 162 10.96 13.24 -26.94
C GLN A 162 11.07 11.99 -26.07
N HIS A 163 10.59 12.10 -24.83
CA HIS A 163 10.43 10.97 -23.92
C HIS A 163 8.94 10.82 -23.54
N VAL A 164 8.43 9.61 -23.62
CA VAL A 164 7.03 9.29 -23.32
C VAL A 164 6.95 8.59 -21.97
N LEU A 165 6.32 9.26 -20.99
CA LEU A 165 5.94 8.64 -19.73
C LEU A 165 4.60 7.96 -19.91
N VAL A 166 4.52 6.70 -19.50
CA VAL A 166 3.29 5.91 -19.52
C VAL A 166 2.87 5.66 -18.08
N PHE A 167 1.64 6.02 -17.77
CA PHE A 167 0.97 5.74 -16.51
C PHE A 167 -0.01 4.61 -16.75
N ASP A 168 -0.05 3.67 -15.85
CA ASP A 168 -0.98 2.53 -15.90
C ASP A 168 -1.72 2.38 -14.56
N TYR A 169 -2.52 1.34 -14.45
CA TYR A 169 -3.26 1.08 -13.22
C TYR A 169 -2.36 1.03 -11.98
N SER A 170 -1.11 0.56 -12.08
CA SER A 170 -0.18 0.42 -10.95
C SER A 170 0.28 1.77 -10.38
N TYR A 171 0.31 2.81 -11.19
CA TYR A 171 0.75 4.16 -10.78
C TYR A 171 -0.19 4.81 -9.76
N TRP A 172 -1.48 4.63 -9.91
CA TRP A 172 -2.49 5.29 -9.07
C TRP A 172 -2.60 4.61 -7.72
N ASN A 173 -2.70 5.40 -6.65
CA ASN A 173 -2.85 4.84 -5.31
C ASN A 173 -4.28 4.33 -5.05
N VAL A 174 -4.45 3.61 -3.94
CA VAL A 174 -5.73 3.03 -3.51
C VAL A 174 -6.85 4.08 -3.50
N GLN A 175 -6.60 5.23 -2.86
CA GLN A 175 -7.61 6.26 -2.67
C GLN A 175 -8.04 6.90 -3.99
N GLU A 176 -7.10 7.16 -4.89
CA GLU A 176 -7.37 7.70 -6.22
C GLU A 176 -8.25 6.76 -7.03
N VAL A 177 -7.93 5.46 -7.05
CA VAL A 177 -8.72 4.47 -7.76
C VAL A 177 -10.11 4.33 -7.16
N ILE A 178 -10.21 4.10 -5.85
CA ILE A 178 -11.49 3.90 -5.16
C ILE A 178 -12.40 5.13 -5.33
N SER A 179 -11.90 6.34 -5.04
CA SER A 179 -12.71 7.56 -5.18
C SER A 179 -13.19 7.83 -6.61
N THR A 180 -12.46 7.29 -7.60
CA THR A 180 -12.84 7.44 -9.01
C THR A 180 -13.90 6.45 -9.43
N VAL A 181 -13.84 5.19 -8.96
CA VAL A 181 -14.74 4.13 -9.45
C VAL A 181 -16.01 3.98 -8.61
N LEU A 182 -15.98 4.31 -7.32
CA LEU A 182 -17.15 4.17 -6.43
C LEU A 182 -18.42 4.86 -6.95
N PRO A 183 -18.37 6.08 -7.53
CA PRO A 183 -19.57 6.73 -8.07
C PRO A 183 -20.31 5.92 -9.14
N SER A 184 -19.62 4.99 -9.82
CA SER A 184 -20.24 4.12 -10.83
C SER A 184 -20.98 2.91 -10.24
N VAL A 185 -20.71 2.60 -8.95
CA VAL A 185 -21.25 1.41 -8.26
C VAL A 185 -22.31 1.79 -7.25
N LEU A 186 -22.10 2.88 -6.53
CA LEU A 186 -23.00 3.32 -5.46
C LEU A 186 -24.14 4.15 -6.03
N LYS A 187 -25.36 3.91 -5.54
CA LYS A 187 -26.55 4.72 -5.89
C LYS A 187 -26.40 6.11 -5.30
N SER A 188 -26.84 7.13 -6.04
CA SER A 188 -26.72 8.55 -5.66
C SER A 188 -27.30 8.89 -4.28
N ASP A 189 -28.32 8.15 -3.83
CA ASP A 189 -29.01 8.40 -2.56
C ASP A 189 -28.22 7.95 -1.31
N SER A 190 -27.12 7.20 -1.52
CA SER A 190 -26.28 6.65 -0.43
C SER A 190 -24.97 7.40 -0.22
N MET A 191 -24.72 8.47 -0.98
CA MET A 191 -23.48 9.23 -0.91
C MET A 191 -23.65 10.49 -0.09
N ASP A 192 -22.94 10.58 1.05
CA ASP A 192 -22.62 11.85 1.69
C ASP A 192 -21.59 12.58 0.82
N VAL A 193 -22.07 13.31 -0.19
CA VAL A 193 -21.24 14.13 -1.06
C VAL A 193 -21.11 15.51 -0.43
N THR A 194 -20.12 15.68 0.43
CA THR A 194 -19.63 17.02 0.76
C THR A 194 -18.63 17.42 -0.34
N ASP A 195 -18.99 18.42 -1.14
CA ASP A 195 -18.15 19.03 -2.19
C ASP A 195 -17.67 18.09 -3.32
N GLY A 196 -18.46 17.07 -3.71
CA GLY A 196 -18.11 16.19 -4.84
C GLY A 196 -16.99 15.18 -4.54
N ILE A 197 -16.54 15.10 -3.28
CA ILE A 197 -15.54 14.13 -2.83
C ILE A 197 -16.28 12.99 -2.14
N VAL A 198 -16.31 11.82 -2.77
CA VAL A 198 -16.75 10.59 -2.09
C VAL A 198 -15.73 10.25 -1.02
N GLU A 199 -16.15 10.26 0.26
CA GLU A 199 -15.28 9.85 1.35
C GLU A 199 -14.84 8.39 1.09
N SER A 200 -13.54 8.20 0.84
CA SER A 200 -13.02 6.86 0.52
C SER A 200 -13.05 5.97 1.77
N PRO A 201 -13.63 4.75 1.71
CA PRO A 201 -13.72 3.83 2.85
C PRO A 201 -12.37 3.18 3.21
N VAL A 202 -11.25 3.83 2.96
CA VAL A 202 -9.90 3.22 2.99
C VAL A 202 -9.27 3.21 4.39
N SER A 203 -10.07 3.20 5.44
CA SER A 203 -9.53 2.92 6.78
C SER A 203 -9.44 1.42 7.01
N TYR A 204 -8.22 0.89 7.02
CA TYR A 204 -7.95 -0.51 7.33
C TYR A 204 -6.83 -0.62 8.37
N SER A 205 -6.77 -1.75 9.06
CA SER A 205 -5.63 -2.13 9.90
C SER A 205 -5.02 -3.41 9.35
N VAL A 206 -3.71 -3.60 9.56
CA VAL A 206 -2.95 -4.73 9.03
C VAL A 206 -2.47 -5.62 10.16
N THR A 207 -2.65 -6.92 10.01
CA THR A 207 -2.11 -7.95 10.89
C THR A 207 -1.45 -9.02 10.02
N GLY A 208 -0.12 -9.07 10.05
CA GLY A 208 0.63 -9.93 9.13
C GLY A 208 0.36 -9.57 7.67
N ASP A 209 -0.19 -10.52 6.92
CA ASP A 209 -0.58 -10.39 5.51
C ASP A 209 -2.10 -10.18 5.30
N ILE A 210 -2.83 -9.92 6.39
CA ILE A 210 -4.27 -9.64 6.37
C ILE A 210 -4.50 -8.15 6.59
N ALA A 211 -5.26 -7.50 5.70
CA ALA A 211 -5.89 -6.23 6.01
C ALA A 211 -7.35 -6.45 6.42
N HIS A 212 -7.77 -5.80 7.48
CA HIS A 212 -9.16 -5.87 7.93
C HIS A 212 -9.83 -4.50 7.92
N LEU A 213 -11.03 -4.46 7.37
CA LEU A 213 -11.89 -3.30 7.26
C LEU A 213 -13.09 -3.43 8.19
N ASN A 214 -13.72 -2.30 8.43
CA ASN A 214 -15.05 -2.19 9.01
C ASN A 214 -15.87 -1.28 8.08
N LEU A 215 -16.37 -1.84 6.99
CA LEU A 215 -17.10 -1.09 5.98
C LEU A 215 -18.47 -0.68 6.51
N ARG A 216 -18.83 0.57 6.26
CA ARG A 216 -20.21 1.05 6.50
C ARG A 216 -21.15 0.39 5.48
N SER A 217 -22.40 0.20 5.86
CA SER A 217 -23.43 -0.48 5.04
C SER A 217 -23.58 0.09 3.64
N GLN A 218 -23.39 1.39 3.46
CA GLN A 218 -23.44 2.07 2.16
C GLN A 218 -22.41 1.52 1.13
N PHE A 219 -21.33 0.88 1.59
CA PHE A 219 -20.29 0.30 0.74
C PHE A 219 -20.45 -1.20 0.50
N ASN A 220 -21.52 -1.82 1.02
CA ASN A 220 -21.69 -3.27 0.90
C ASN A 220 -21.72 -3.76 -0.56
N ASP A 221 -22.36 -3.01 -1.46
CA ASP A 221 -22.46 -3.38 -2.88
C ASP A 221 -21.09 -3.29 -3.59
N ALA A 222 -20.16 -2.52 -3.04
CA ALA A 222 -18.81 -2.35 -3.58
C ALA A 222 -17.73 -3.12 -2.80
N ARG A 223 -18.07 -3.91 -1.78
CA ARG A 223 -17.10 -4.49 -0.84
C ARG A 223 -16.03 -5.36 -1.51
N PHE A 224 -16.42 -6.21 -2.45
CA PHE A 224 -15.47 -7.05 -3.17
C PHE A 224 -14.58 -6.24 -4.12
N LEU A 225 -15.13 -5.23 -4.79
CA LEU A 225 -14.36 -4.30 -5.62
C LEU A 225 -13.34 -3.53 -4.77
N ILE A 226 -13.75 -3.01 -3.60
CA ILE A 226 -12.85 -2.35 -2.65
C ILE A 226 -11.73 -3.30 -2.21
N GLY A 227 -12.08 -4.53 -1.84
CA GLY A 227 -11.12 -5.57 -1.48
C GLY A 227 -10.14 -5.86 -2.61
N ARG A 228 -10.63 -5.98 -3.84
CA ARG A 228 -9.79 -6.23 -5.03
C ARG A 228 -8.82 -5.09 -5.29
N ILE A 229 -9.26 -3.85 -5.24
CA ILE A 229 -8.39 -2.69 -5.42
C ILE A 229 -7.31 -2.64 -4.32
N LEU A 230 -7.67 -2.90 -3.07
CA LEU A 230 -6.72 -2.94 -1.95
C LEU A 230 -5.62 -3.99 -2.19
N ILE A 231 -6.00 -5.22 -2.55
CA ILE A 231 -5.04 -6.30 -2.74
C ILE A 231 -4.14 -6.08 -3.95
N ASP A 232 -4.65 -5.46 -5.02
CA ASP A 232 -3.87 -5.10 -6.20
C ASP A 232 -2.80 -4.05 -5.86
N LYS A 233 -3.16 -3.07 -5.04
CA LYS A 233 -2.32 -1.90 -4.72
C LYS A 233 -1.36 -2.10 -3.55
N LEU A 234 -1.60 -3.10 -2.72
CA LEU A 234 -0.83 -3.35 -1.49
C LEU A 234 -0.12 -4.70 -1.58
N PRO A 235 1.07 -4.76 -2.19
CA PRO A 235 1.75 -6.03 -2.52
C PRO A 235 2.13 -6.88 -1.30
N GLY A 236 2.17 -6.32 -0.10
CA GLY A 236 2.44 -7.04 1.15
C GLY A 236 1.23 -7.78 1.72
N LEU A 237 0.04 -7.61 1.14
CA LEU A 237 -1.19 -8.23 1.59
C LEU A 237 -1.58 -9.42 0.71
N ASN A 238 -2.05 -10.48 1.35
CA ASN A 238 -2.58 -11.66 0.66
C ASN A 238 -4.09 -11.81 0.84
N LYS A 239 -4.65 -11.18 1.87
CA LYS A 239 -6.05 -11.35 2.27
C LYS A 239 -6.63 -10.02 2.73
N ILE A 240 -7.86 -9.75 2.32
CA ILE A 240 -8.64 -8.61 2.77
C ILE A 240 -9.93 -9.14 3.40
N VAL A 241 -10.17 -8.79 4.66
CA VAL A 241 -11.37 -9.21 5.39
C VAL A 241 -12.19 -8.00 5.82
N ASN A 242 -13.50 -8.15 5.79
CA ASN A 242 -14.46 -7.17 6.31
C ASN A 242 -15.10 -7.71 7.58
N LYS A 243 -15.16 -6.91 8.62
CA LYS A 243 -15.89 -7.23 9.86
C LYS A 243 -17.36 -6.99 9.64
N MET A 244 -18.18 -8.02 9.82
CA MET A 244 -19.61 -7.99 9.49
C MET A 244 -20.48 -7.41 10.62
N LYS A 245 -20.08 -7.60 11.88
CA LYS A 245 -20.89 -7.28 13.06
C LYS A 245 -20.03 -6.75 14.22
N THR A 246 -20.69 -6.23 15.23
CA THR A 246 -20.07 -5.88 16.51
C THR A 246 -19.66 -7.14 17.28
N ILE A 247 -18.82 -6.97 18.31
CA ILE A 247 -18.38 -8.04 19.19
C ILE A 247 -19.61 -8.68 19.87
N GLU A 248 -19.90 -9.92 19.54
CA GLU A 248 -21.04 -10.69 20.11
C GLU A 248 -20.57 -11.89 20.95
N THR A 249 -19.25 -12.11 21.04
CA THR A 249 -18.68 -13.29 21.70
C THR A 249 -17.91 -12.91 22.96
N GLN A 250 -17.91 -13.84 23.94
CA GLN A 250 -17.13 -13.74 25.17
C GLN A 250 -15.62 -13.50 24.88
N PHE A 251 -15.11 -14.03 23.77
CA PHE A 251 -13.68 -13.97 23.40
C PHE A 251 -13.33 -12.77 22.51
N ARG A 252 -14.24 -11.81 22.34
CA ARG A 252 -14.04 -10.63 21.49
C ARG A 252 -13.69 -10.92 20.03
N THR A 253 -14.19 -12.01 19.50
CA THR A 253 -14.10 -12.36 18.08
C THR A 253 -15.25 -11.72 17.29
N PHE A 254 -15.04 -11.56 15.97
CA PHE A 254 -16.00 -10.93 15.08
C PHE A 254 -16.41 -11.91 13.99
N ALA A 255 -17.65 -11.82 13.53
CA ALA A 255 -18.04 -12.39 12.24
C ALA A 255 -17.28 -11.64 11.14
N MET A 256 -16.66 -12.38 10.21
CA MET A 256 -15.81 -11.86 9.18
C MET A 256 -16.14 -12.48 7.82
N GLU A 257 -16.03 -11.63 6.78
CA GLU A 257 -16.13 -12.01 5.39
C GLU A 257 -14.79 -11.76 4.71
N VAL A 258 -14.30 -12.73 3.93
CA VAL A 258 -13.15 -12.49 3.03
C VAL A 258 -13.66 -11.79 1.79
N ILE A 259 -13.19 -10.57 1.54
CA ILE A 259 -13.64 -9.76 0.39
C ILE A 259 -12.64 -9.74 -0.75
N ALA A 260 -11.38 -10.14 -0.52
CA ALA A 260 -10.40 -10.42 -1.56
C ALA A 260 -9.29 -11.33 -1.05
N SER A 261 -8.68 -12.12 -1.94
CA SER A 261 -7.52 -12.97 -1.64
C SER A 261 -6.62 -13.09 -2.87
N ARG A 262 -5.31 -13.30 -2.63
CA ARG A 262 -4.34 -13.73 -3.66
C ARG A 262 -4.30 -15.23 -3.83
N PHE A 263 -4.89 -15.98 -2.91
CA PHE A 263 -4.94 -17.43 -2.99
C PHE A 263 -6.06 -17.87 -3.94
N GLU A 264 -5.74 -18.84 -4.78
CA GLU A 264 -6.70 -19.48 -5.67
C GLU A 264 -7.03 -20.91 -5.14
N PRO A 265 -8.27 -21.33 -5.28
CA PRO A 265 -9.40 -20.55 -5.79
C PRO A 265 -9.98 -19.63 -4.71
N TYR A 266 -10.11 -18.35 -5.00
CA TYR A 266 -10.97 -17.46 -4.21
C TYR A 266 -12.40 -18.00 -4.30
N PRO A 267 -13.18 -18.04 -3.21
CA PRO A 267 -14.52 -18.60 -3.25
C PRO A 267 -15.37 -17.91 -4.34
N LYS A 268 -15.74 -18.66 -5.36
CA LYS A 268 -16.58 -18.17 -6.49
C LYS A 268 -18.07 -18.30 -6.20
N THR A 269 -18.43 -19.12 -5.21
CA THR A 269 -19.81 -19.40 -4.82
C THR A 269 -20.27 -18.48 -3.67
N SER A 270 -21.58 -18.46 -3.41
CA SER A 270 -22.14 -17.70 -2.28
C SER A 270 -21.39 -18.00 -0.99
N LEU A 271 -20.80 -16.95 -0.42
CA LEU A 271 -20.03 -17.05 0.80
C LEU A 271 -21.00 -17.16 1.99
N PRO A 272 -20.71 -18.02 3.00
CA PRO A 272 -21.51 -18.05 4.21
C PRO A 272 -21.46 -16.68 4.91
N GLU A 273 -22.55 -16.29 5.56
CA GLU A 273 -22.59 -15.03 6.35
C GLU A 273 -21.46 -14.93 7.39
N ASP A 274 -20.94 -16.08 7.81
CA ASP A 274 -19.90 -16.19 8.83
C ASP A 274 -18.87 -17.23 8.39
N MET A 275 -17.99 -16.81 7.47
CA MET A 275 -16.95 -17.65 6.88
C MET A 275 -15.98 -18.21 7.92
N ASN A 276 -15.81 -17.54 9.06
CA ASN A 276 -14.91 -17.98 10.10
C ASN A 276 -15.45 -19.18 10.92
N LYS A 277 -16.71 -19.56 10.75
CA LYS A 277 -17.27 -20.78 11.33
C LYS A 277 -17.07 -22.02 10.46
N ASP A 278 -16.76 -21.85 9.18
CA ASP A 278 -16.51 -22.95 8.25
C ASP A 278 -15.01 -23.28 8.19
N PRO A 279 -14.59 -24.51 8.58
CA PRO A 279 -13.17 -24.90 8.57
C PRO A 279 -12.49 -24.79 7.21
N SER A 280 -13.24 -24.84 6.10
CA SER A 280 -12.68 -24.69 4.75
C SER A 280 -12.08 -23.30 4.50
N PHE A 281 -12.51 -22.28 5.25
CA PHE A 281 -12.01 -20.91 5.16
C PHE A 281 -10.91 -20.60 6.18
N GLU A 282 -10.52 -21.52 7.06
CA GLU A 282 -9.56 -21.25 8.13
C GLU A 282 -8.24 -20.66 7.62
N HIS A 283 -7.75 -21.13 6.48
CA HIS A 283 -6.48 -20.65 5.89
C HIS A 283 -6.51 -19.15 5.50
N TYR A 284 -7.68 -18.55 5.27
CA TYR A 284 -7.82 -17.14 4.98
C TYR A 284 -7.59 -16.26 6.21
N PHE A 285 -7.80 -16.79 7.41
CA PHE A 285 -7.69 -16.02 8.66
C PHE A 285 -6.35 -16.24 9.38
N ARG A 286 -5.59 -17.28 9.00
CA ARG A 286 -4.27 -17.52 9.56
C ARG A 286 -3.24 -16.55 8.99
N CYS A 287 -2.43 -15.95 9.89
CA CYS A 287 -1.31 -15.10 9.51
C CYS A 287 -0.16 -15.18 10.49
N GLN A 288 0.97 -14.60 10.11
CA GLN A 288 2.12 -14.36 10.98
C GLN A 288 2.34 -12.85 11.11
N HIS A 289 2.51 -12.40 12.33
CA HIS A 289 2.80 -11.00 12.65
C HIS A 289 4.11 -10.88 13.40
N LYS A 290 4.92 -9.87 13.06
CA LYS A 290 6.20 -9.58 13.73
C LYS A 290 6.05 -8.37 14.62
N GLU A 291 6.33 -8.54 15.91
CA GLU A 291 6.26 -7.48 16.91
C GLU A 291 7.27 -7.78 18.03
N SER A 292 7.89 -6.73 18.60
CA SER A 292 8.78 -6.82 19.79
C SER A 292 9.84 -7.93 19.69
N ASN A 293 10.46 -8.11 18.51
CA ASN A 293 11.41 -9.17 18.16
C ASN A 293 10.86 -10.59 18.28
N CYS A 294 9.54 -10.75 18.30
CA CYS A 294 8.84 -12.04 18.26
C CYS A 294 8.09 -12.22 16.94
N ILE A 295 7.84 -13.47 16.59
CA ILE A 295 6.96 -13.88 15.50
C ILE A 295 5.74 -14.52 16.13
N PHE A 296 4.57 -13.96 15.89
CA PHE A 296 3.29 -14.46 16.36
C PHE A 296 2.53 -15.11 15.21
N THR A 297 2.18 -16.37 15.35
CA THR A 297 1.23 -17.05 14.48
C THR A 297 -0.14 -16.99 15.15
N LEU A 298 -1.16 -16.64 14.39
CA LEU A 298 -2.53 -16.54 14.89
C LEU A 298 -3.57 -16.86 13.81
N ASP A 299 -4.75 -17.25 14.24
CA ASP A 299 -5.97 -17.20 13.43
C ASP A 299 -6.76 -15.96 13.84
N PHE A 300 -6.81 -14.97 12.94
CA PHE A 300 -7.39 -13.66 13.22
C PHE A 300 -8.91 -13.73 13.52
N SER A 301 -9.58 -14.81 13.12
CA SER A 301 -11.00 -15.05 13.38
C SER A 301 -11.30 -15.68 14.76
N LYS A 302 -10.31 -16.35 15.37
CA LYS A 302 -10.48 -17.12 16.60
C LYS A 302 -9.90 -16.46 17.83
N VAL A 303 -8.97 -15.50 17.65
CA VAL A 303 -8.28 -14.84 18.74
C VAL A 303 -8.40 -13.32 18.64
N TYR A 304 -8.34 -12.65 19.78
CA TYR A 304 -8.23 -11.20 19.80
C TYR A 304 -6.80 -10.77 19.42
N TRP A 305 -6.69 -9.88 18.47
CA TRP A 305 -5.43 -9.21 18.12
C TRP A 305 -5.69 -7.76 17.71
N ASN A 306 -4.81 -6.85 18.17
CA ASN A 306 -4.86 -5.45 17.79
C ASN A 306 -3.45 -4.89 17.63
N SER A 307 -2.98 -4.77 16.39
CA SER A 307 -1.63 -4.27 16.05
C SER A 307 -1.36 -2.82 16.49
N ARG A 308 -2.41 -2.05 16.84
CA ARG A 308 -2.26 -0.68 17.37
C ARG A 308 -1.74 -0.65 18.81
N LEU A 309 -1.80 -1.79 19.52
CA LEU A 309 -1.33 -1.90 20.90
C LEU A 309 0.17 -2.11 21.01
N GLN A 310 0.91 -2.27 19.92
CA GLN A 310 2.35 -2.53 19.93
C GLN A 310 3.13 -1.55 20.82
N THR A 311 2.84 -0.25 20.77
CA THR A 311 3.53 0.74 21.59
C THR A 311 3.31 0.49 23.09
N GLU A 312 2.10 0.07 23.47
CA GLU A 312 1.78 -0.25 24.86
C GLU A 312 2.40 -1.59 25.29
N HIS A 313 2.43 -2.59 24.38
CA HIS A 313 3.15 -3.83 24.62
C HIS A 313 4.63 -3.53 24.92
N ASP A 314 5.32 -2.79 24.06
CA ASP A 314 6.72 -2.41 24.25
C ASP A 314 6.94 -1.60 25.54
N ARG A 315 6.03 -0.65 25.85
CA ARG A 315 6.12 0.16 27.06
C ARG A 315 6.13 -0.71 28.32
N LEU A 316 5.18 -1.63 28.42
CA LEU A 316 5.03 -2.48 29.61
C LEU A 316 6.17 -3.50 29.72
N ILE A 317 6.51 -4.19 28.62
CA ILE A 317 7.63 -5.14 28.55
C ILE A 317 8.94 -4.48 29.03
N ASN A 318 9.14 -3.20 28.69
CA ASN A 318 10.35 -2.47 29.09
C ASN A 318 10.44 -2.19 30.61
N THR A 319 9.33 -2.26 31.33
CA THR A 319 9.34 -2.11 32.80
C THR A 319 9.81 -3.37 33.54
N PHE A 320 9.67 -4.54 32.92
CA PHE A 320 10.03 -5.82 33.55
C PHE A 320 11.55 -6.03 33.59
N LYS A 321 12.04 -6.61 34.65
CA LYS A 321 13.46 -6.92 34.84
C LYS A 321 13.73 -8.40 34.75
N LYS A 322 14.94 -8.76 34.33
CA LYS A 322 15.37 -10.15 34.24
C LYS A 322 15.20 -10.84 35.61
N ASN A 323 14.72 -12.09 35.58
CA ASN A 323 14.42 -12.95 36.73
C ASN A 323 13.22 -12.50 37.59
N GLU A 324 12.45 -11.50 37.20
CA GLU A 324 11.15 -11.22 37.80
C GLU A 324 10.13 -12.29 37.38
N LEU A 325 9.10 -12.49 38.22
CA LEU A 325 7.91 -13.26 37.88
C LEU A 325 6.77 -12.30 37.55
N VAL A 326 6.18 -12.50 36.38
CA VAL A 326 5.01 -11.75 35.88
C VAL A 326 3.86 -12.74 35.70
N ILE A 327 2.66 -12.35 36.10
CA ILE A 327 1.43 -13.10 35.84
C ILE A 327 0.59 -12.31 34.83
N ASP A 328 0.36 -12.91 33.66
CA ASP A 328 -0.47 -12.36 32.59
C ASP A 328 -1.78 -13.16 32.52
N VAL A 329 -2.81 -12.65 33.16
CA VAL A 329 -4.06 -13.37 33.41
C VAL A 329 -4.93 -13.51 32.14
N MET A 330 -4.76 -12.60 31.19
CA MET A 330 -5.50 -12.55 29.92
C MET A 330 -4.53 -12.37 28.75
N ALA A 331 -3.60 -13.32 28.61
CA ALA A 331 -2.42 -13.19 27.78
C ALA A 331 -2.68 -13.22 26.26
N GLY A 332 -3.87 -13.58 25.83
CA GLY A 332 -4.16 -13.76 24.41
C GLY A 332 -3.22 -14.78 23.78
N ILE A 333 -2.56 -14.42 22.71
CA ILE A 333 -1.56 -15.24 22.03
C ILE A 333 -0.12 -14.99 22.51
N GLY A 334 0.06 -14.21 23.58
CA GLY A 334 1.32 -13.95 24.28
C GLY A 334 2.09 -12.70 23.85
N PRO A 335 1.46 -11.55 23.46
CA PRO A 335 2.19 -10.36 23.03
C PRO A 335 3.05 -9.71 24.13
N PHE A 336 2.68 -9.89 25.40
CA PHE A 336 3.54 -9.52 26.52
C PHE A 336 4.46 -10.66 26.92
N SER A 337 3.97 -11.88 26.95
CA SER A 337 4.62 -13.05 27.50
C SER A 337 5.87 -13.47 26.71
N CYS A 338 5.77 -13.61 25.39
CA CYS A 338 6.89 -14.05 24.57
C CYS A 338 8.08 -13.06 24.58
N PRO A 339 7.88 -11.74 24.38
CA PRO A 339 9.00 -10.80 24.48
C PRO A 339 9.60 -10.70 25.88
N SER A 340 8.77 -10.81 26.93
CA SER A 340 9.25 -10.84 28.33
C SER A 340 10.12 -12.08 28.59
N GLY A 341 9.70 -13.25 28.08
CA GLY A 341 10.53 -14.45 28.15
C GLY A 341 11.87 -14.30 27.45
N LYS A 342 11.94 -13.60 26.30
CA LYS A 342 13.21 -13.25 25.63
C LYS A 342 14.12 -12.37 26.44
N LYS A 343 13.57 -11.54 27.34
CA LYS A 343 14.34 -10.73 28.32
C LYS A 343 14.80 -11.54 29.53
N GLY A 344 14.38 -12.79 29.67
CA GLY A 344 14.66 -13.64 30.82
C GLY A 344 13.75 -13.35 32.02
N VAL A 345 12.53 -12.88 31.78
CA VAL A 345 11.45 -12.74 32.74
C VAL A 345 10.66 -14.04 32.80
N PHE A 346 10.35 -14.53 33.98
CA PHE A 346 9.45 -15.68 34.14
C PHE A 346 8.00 -15.22 34.03
N VAL A 347 7.21 -15.86 33.18
CA VAL A 347 5.81 -15.45 32.95
C VAL A 347 4.90 -16.63 33.13
N LEU A 348 3.90 -16.51 34.02
CA LEU A 348 2.73 -17.37 34.05
C LEU A 348 1.66 -16.71 33.19
N SER A 349 1.35 -17.33 32.06
CA SER A 349 0.48 -16.78 31.01
C SER A 349 -0.79 -17.58 30.92
N ASN A 350 -1.93 -16.94 31.10
CA ASN A 350 -3.23 -17.57 31.06
C ASN A 350 -4.14 -16.91 30.03
N ASP A 351 -5.01 -17.69 29.38
CA ASP A 351 -6.13 -17.14 28.66
C ASP A 351 -7.32 -18.10 28.69
N LEU A 352 -8.52 -17.56 28.86
CA LEU A 352 -9.75 -18.34 28.91
C LEU A 352 -10.11 -18.93 27.55
N ASN A 353 -9.77 -18.24 26.46
CA ASN A 353 -10.06 -18.71 25.09
C ASN A 353 -9.12 -19.87 24.72
N PRO A 354 -9.64 -21.09 24.49
CA PRO A 354 -8.81 -22.24 24.11
C PRO A 354 -7.98 -22.01 22.85
N SER A 355 -8.50 -21.25 21.86
CA SER A 355 -7.74 -20.90 20.65
C SER A 355 -6.57 -19.98 20.97
N SER A 356 -6.77 -19.00 21.85
CA SER A 356 -5.67 -18.13 22.32
C SER A 356 -4.58 -18.95 23.00
N TYR A 357 -4.96 -19.88 23.89
CA TYR A 357 -4.04 -20.78 24.57
C TYR A 357 -3.22 -21.64 23.59
N GLU A 358 -3.88 -22.27 22.60
CA GLU A 358 -3.16 -23.04 21.57
C GLU A 358 -2.14 -22.21 20.79
N TYR A 359 -2.54 -21.00 20.34
CA TYR A 359 -1.63 -20.12 19.63
C TYR A 359 -0.53 -19.57 20.54
N MET A 360 -0.83 -19.30 21.81
CA MET A 360 0.18 -18.90 22.81
C MET A 360 1.25 -19.96 22.98
N GLN A 361 0.88 -21.25 23.14
CA GLN A 361 1.83 -22.35 23.21
C GLN A 361 2.72 -22.44 21.98
N LYS A 362 2.12 -22.38 20.77
CA LYS A 362 2.88 -22.35 19.49
C LYS A 362 3.85 -21.18 19.43
N ASN A 363 3.41 -19.99 19.88
CA ASN A 363 4.25 -18.80 19.87
C ASN A 363 5.39 -18.85 20.89
N VAL A 364 5.17 -19.43 22.05
CA VAL A 364 6.21 -19.69 23.07
C VAL A 364 7.28 -20.63 22.51
N GLU A 365 6.89 -21.70 21.80
CA GLU A 365 7.83 -22.60 21.12
C GLU A 365 8.59 -21.91 19.99
N ASN A 366 7.87 -21.27 19.06
CA ASN A 366 8.46 -20.61 17.89
C ASN A 366 9.44 -19.48 18.24
N ASN A 367 9.25 -18.85 19.40
CA ASN A 367 10.11 -17.79 19.90
C ASN A 367 11.21 -18.28 20.87
N ASN A 368 11.30 -19.61 21.12
CA ASN A 368 12.30 -20.24 21.97
C ASN A 368 12.28 -19.74 23.42
N VAL A 369 11.11 -19.49 23.99
CA VAL A 369 10.95 -18.96 25.36
C VAL A 369 10.29 -19.92 26.35
N LYS A 370 10.18 -21.19 25.99
CA LYS A 370 9.54 -22.25 26.79
C LYS A 370 10.10 -22.36 28.23
N ASN A 371 11.37 -22.04 28.43
CA ASN A 371 11.99 -22.10 29.76
C ASN A 371 11.59 -20.91 30.67
N TYR A 372 10.95 -19.90 30.13
CA TYR A 372 10.55 -18.68 30.83
C TYR A 372 9.04 -18.49 30.89
N VAL A 373 8.28 -19.07 29.96
CA VAL A 373 6.83 -18.86 29.84
C VAL A 373 6.09 -20.17 30.03
N GLN A 374 5.25 -20.20 31.06
CA GLN A 374 4.29 -21.30 31.31
C GLN A 374 2.90 -20.85 30.89
N CYS A 375 2.23 -21.66 30.08
CA CYS A 375 0.88 -21.37 29.57
C CYS A 375 -0.18 -22.17 30.31
N THR A 376 -1.33 -21.55 30.60
CA THR A 376 -2.52 -22.18 31.19
C THR A 376 -3.78 -21.74 30.45
N ASN A 377 -4.83 -22.56 30.52
CA ASN A 377 -6.16 -22.27 29.96
C ASN A 377 -7.20 -22.40 31.06
N LEU A 378 -7.29 -21.41 31.92
CA LEU A 378 -8.16 -21.39 33.10
C LEU A 378 -9.02 -20.13 33.09
N ASP A 379 -10.07 -20.11 33.90
CA ASP A 379 -10.67 -18.84 34.30
C ASP A 379 -9.62 -18.03 35.11
N GLY A 380 -9.52 -16.74 34.80
CA GLY A 380 -8.53 -15.89 35.49
C GLY A 380 -8.75 -15.76 37.00
N THR A 381 -9.91 -16.16 37.48
CA THR A 381 -10.21 -16.23 38.94
C THR A 381 -9.66 -17.49 39.61
N ASP A 382 -9.26 -18.50 38.82
CA ASP A 382 -8.74 -19.78 39.30
C ASP A 382 -7.21 -19.86 39.19
N LEU A 383 -6.54 -18.77 38.77
CA LEU A 383 -5.12 -18.66 38.62
C LEU A 383 -4.47 -18.20 39.95
#